data_931da1eaa56f873888b477d6b701a394
#
_entry.id   931da1eaa56f873888b477d6b701a394
#
_cell.length_a   1.000
_cell.length_b   1.000
_cell.length_c   1.000
_cell.angle_alpha   90.00
_cell.angle_beta   90.00
_cell.angle_gamma   90.00
#
_symmetry.space_group_name_H-M   'P 1'
#
loop_
_entity.id
_entity.type
_entity.pdbx_description
1 polymer ?
#
loop_
_entity_poly.entity_id
_entity_poly.type
_entity_poly.pdbx_seq_one_letter_code
_entity_poly.pdbx_strand_id
1 'polypeptide(L)'
;MIEDQGFVQEGWVQKTIPRSTYAVFEATGALPESLQNVVQRVFSEWFPSVEFEHAGTAELEVYMPGNPSSPDYVSEYWVPVKK
;
A
#
# COMPACT_ATOMS: atom_id res chain seq x y z
N MET A 1 1.38 -14.40 12.28
CA MET A 1 1.77 -13.94 11.95
C MET A 1 2.57 -13.87 11.41
N ILE A 2 3.07 -14.27 11.21
CA ILE A 2 3.94 -13.95 10.81
C ILE A 2 4.23 -13.70 9.50
N GLU A 3 3.87 -14.25 8.52
CA GLU A 3 3.88 -13.84 7.22
C GLU A 3 3.42 -12.50 7.05
N ASP A 4 2.55 -12.11 7.89
CA ASP A 4 2.06 -10.75 7.89
C ASP A 4 3.17 -9.77 8.09
N GLN A 5 4.16 -10.19 8.85
CA GLN A 5 5.29 -9.31 9.04
C GLN A 5 6.07 -9.12 7.77
N GLY A 6 6.15 -10.16 6.97
CA GLY A 6 6.79 -10.04 5.69
C GLY A 6 6.09 -9.00 4.81
N PHE A 7 4.76 -9.02 4.82
CA PHE A 7 4.03 -8.00 4.07
C PHE A 7 4.41 -6.60 4.51
N VAL A 8 4.39 -6.37 5.83
CA VAL A 8 4.64 -5.04 6.35
C VAL A 8 6.06 -4.57 6.06
N GLN A 9 7.01 -5.48 6.13
CA GLN A 9 8.41 -5.10 6.04
C GLN A 9 9.00 -5.21 4.66
N GLU A 10 8.41 -6.02 3.80
CA GLU A 10 8.99 -6.32 2.50
C GLU A 10 8.13 -5.92 1.34
N GLY A 11 6.87 -5.66 1.56
CA GLY A 11 5.93 -5.45 0.47
C GLY A 11 5.72 -4.01 0.09
N TRP A 12 6.57 -3.10 0.58
CA TRP A 12 6.36 -1.69 0.26
C TRP A 12 7.67 -1.03 -0.13
N VAL A 13 7.55 0.08 -0.85
CA VAL A 13 8.71 0.89 -1.22
C VAL A 13 8.37 2.34 -0.93
N GLN A 14 9.42 3.13 -0.74
CA GLN A 14 9.26 4.56 -0.54
C GLN A 14 9.55 5.28 -1.84
N LYS A 15 8.66 6.18 -2.22
CA LYS A 15 8.87 7.01 -3.40
C LYS A 15 8.69 8.46 -3.01
N THR A 16 9.58 9.30 -3.49
CA THR A 16 9.51 10.73 -3.23
C THR A 16 9.34 11.43 -4.55
N ILE A 17 8.25 12.17 -4.66
CA ILE A 17 8.03 13.06 -5.79
C ILE A 17 8.00 14.46 -5.21
N PRO A 18 8.13 15.48 -6.04
CA PRO A 18 8.26 16.83 -5.50
C PRO A 18 7.20 17.12 -4.46
N ARG A 19 7.65 17.48 -3.26
CA ARG A 19 6.81 17.88 -2.12
C ARG A 19 6.07 16.77 -1.43
N SER A 20 6.29 15.52 -1.82
CA SER A 20 5.56 14.42 -1.16
C SER A 20 6.40 13.18 -1.15
N THR A 21 6.27 12.45 -0.07
CA THR A 21 6.86 11.12 0.06
C THR A 21 5.72 10.13 0.23
N TYR A 22 5.79 9.05 -0.52
CA TYR A 22 4.75 8.02 -0.49
C TYR A 22 5.35 6.69 -0.08
N ALA A 23 4.60 5.95 0.72
CA ALA A 23 4.86 4.52 0.90
C ALA A 23 3.96 3.80 -0.10
N VAL A 24 4.54 2.92 -0.89
CA VAL A 24 3.84 2.25 -1.98
C VAL A 24 3.73 0.77 -1.66
N PHE A 25 2.50 0.28 -1.68
CA PHE A 25 2.21 -1.12 -1.36
C PHE A 25 1.58 -1.78 -2.57
N GLU A 26 2.07 -2.96 -2.91
CA GLU A 26 1.53 -3.72 -4.03
C GLU A 26 0.44 -4.65 -3.53
N ALA A 27 -0.67 -4.70 -4.26
CA ALA A 27 -1.77 -5.59 -3.97
C ALA A 27 -1.94 -6.55 -5.14
N THR A 28 -1.95 -7.84 -4.87
CA THR A 28 -2.16 -8.85 -5.89
C THR A 28 -3.46 -9.56 -5.61
N GLY A 29 -4.33 -9.59 -6.60
CA GLY A 29 -5.63 -10.24 -6.48
C GLY A 29 -6.73 -9.42 -7.10
N ALA A 30 -7.91 -10.01 -7.15
CA ALA A 30 -9.06 -9.36 -7.75
C ALA A 30 -9.51 -8.16 -6.94
N LEU A 31 -9.90 -7.11 -7.62
CA LEU A 31 -10.44 -5.93 -6.99
C LEU A 31 -11.92 -6.14 -6.69
N PRO A 32 -12.43 -5.46 -5.69
CA PRO A 32 -11.77 -4.47 -4.84
C PRO A 32 -11.08 -5.06 -3.62
N GLU A 33 -11.22 -6.34 -3.40
CA GLU A 33 -10.86 -6.95 -2.12
C GLU A 33 -9.37 -6.90 -1.85
N SER A 34 -8.57 -7.14 -2.89
CA SER A 34 -7.12 -7.16 -2.69
C SER A 34 -6.62 -5.81 -2.20
N LEU A 35 -7.12 -4.74 -2.79
CA LEU A 35 -6.66 -3.41 -2.41
C LEU A 35 -7.21 -3.03 -1.05
N GLN A 36 -8.46 -3.39 -0.75
CA GLN A 36 -9.03 -3.10 0.55
C GLN A 36 -8.27 -3.79 1.66
N ASN A 37 -7.84 -5.02 1.42
CA ASN A 37 -7.05 -5.74 2.42
C ASN A 37 -5.72 -5.04 2.67
N VAL A 38 -5.07 -4.56 1.61
CA VAL A 38 -3.82 -3.83 1.76
C VAL A 38 -4.03 -2.56 2.57
N VAL A 39 -5.08 -1.81 2.26
CA VAL A 39 -5.36 -0.58 2.99
C VAL A 39 -5.56 -0.87 4.48
N GLN A 40 -6.34 -1.89 4.80
CA GLN A 40 -6.57 -2.22 6.19
C GLN A 40 -5.28 -2.57 6.91
N ARG A 41 -4.41 -3.34 6.26
CA ARG A 41 -3.17 -3.77 6.89
C ARG A 41 -2.19 -2.61 7.04
N VAL A 42 -2.21 -1.67 6.12
CA VAL A 42 -1.36 -0.50 6.25
C VAL A 42 -1.71 0.26 7.53
N PHE A 43 -2.99 0.48 7.78
CA PHE A 43 -3.37 1.26 8.95
C PHE A 43 -3.34 0.47 10.24
N SER A 44 -3.58 -0.84 10.19
CA SER A 44 -3.61 -1.64 11.41
C SER A 44 -2.25 -2.22 11.79
N GLU A 45 -1.36 -2.40 10.82
CA GLU A 45 -0.09 -3.08 11.08
C GLU A 45 1.12 -2.24 10.73
N TRP A 46 1.09 -1.57 9.57
CA TRP A 46 2.29 -0.90 9.10
C TRP A 46 2.54 0.41 9.84
N PHE A 47 1.54 1.28 9.93
CA PHE A 47 1.74 2.56 10.61
C PHE A 47 2.16 2.37 12.06
N PRO A 48 1.58 1.44 12.82
CA PRO A 48 2.05 1.23 14.19
C PRO A 48 3.48 0.73 14.30
N SER A 49 4.01 0.14 13.24
CA SER A 49 5.34 -0.47 13.30
C SER A 49 6.46 0.41 12.79
N VAL A 50 6.14 1.58 12.23
CA VAL A 50 7.15 2.47 11.65
C VAL A 50 7.01 3.85 12.26
N GLU A 51 7.99 4.71 11.96
CA GLU A 51 7.99 6.06 12.49
C GLU A 51 7.25 7.06 11.62
N PHE A 52 6.80 6.62 10.47
CA PHE A 52 6.07 7.51 9.57
C PHE A 52 4.66 7.78 10.08
N GLU A 53 4.13 8.93 9.70
CA GLU A 53 2.74 9.28 9.94
C GLU A 53 2.09 9.60 8.62
N HIS A 54 0.77 9.46 8.57
CA HIS A 54 0.02 9.89 7.39
C HIS A 54 0.21 11.39 7.23
N ALA A 55 0.52 11.82 6.00
CA ALA A 55 0.83 13.23 5.77
C ALA A 55 -0.40 14.12 5.68
N GLY A 56 -1.60 13.53 5.61
CA GLY A 56 -2.82 14.31 5.57
C GLY A 56 -3.26 14.73 4.19
N THR A 57 -2.54 14.31 3.15
CA THR A 57 -2.93 14.61 1.78
C THR A 57 -3.56 13.38 1.15
N ALA A 58 -3.93 13.49 -0.13
CA ALA A 58 -4.69 12.43 -0.79
C ALA A 58 -3.84 11.19 -1.02
N GLU A 59 -4.46 10.05 -0.82
CA GLU A 59 -3.88 8.76 -1.15
C GLU A 59 -4.14 8.47 -2.62
N LEU A 60 -3.28 7.65 -3.21
CA LEU A 60 -3.40 7.30 -4.62
C LEU A 60 -3.59 5.80 -4.77
N GLU A 61 -4.41 5.42 -5.74
CA GLU A 61 -4.57 4.03 -6.12
C GLU A 61 -4.15 3.91 -7.57
N VAL A 62 -3.22 3.01 -7.84
CA VAL A 62 -2.68 2.83 -9.18
C VAL A 62 -3.09 1.46 -9.68
N TYR A 63 -3.71 1.44 -10.86
CA TYR A 63 -4.23 0.20 -11.44
C TYR A 63 -3.38 -0.16 -12.64
N MET A 64 -2.89 -1.40 -12.65
CA MET A 64 -2.07 -1.89 -13.74
C MET A 64 -2.94 -2.38 -14.88
N PRO A 65 -2.37 -2.54 -16.08
CA PRO A 65 -3.11 -3.15 -17.18
C PRO A 65 -3.52 -4.58 -16.83
N GLY A 66 -4.64 -5.01 -17.36
CA GLY A 66 -5.10 -6.36 -17.14
C GLY A 66 -6.54 -6.40 -16.68
N ASN A 67 -6.96 -7.58 -16.23
CA ASN A 67 -8.34 -7.80 -15.80
C ASN A 67 -8.45 -7.62 -14.30
N PRO A 68 -9.16 -6.59 -13.84
CA PRO A 68 -9.25 -6.34 -12.40
C PRO A 68 -9.98 -7.45 -11.62
N SER A 69 -10.66 -8.35 -12.32
CA SER A 69 -11.32 -9.47 -11.66
C SER A 69 -10.45 -10.70 -11.56
N SER A 70 -9.24 -10.63 -12.10
CA SER A 70 -8.34 -11.78 -12.10
C SER A 70 -7.65 -11.92 -10.74
N PRO A 71 -7.43 -13.17 -10.29
CA PRO A 71 -6.67 -13.36 -9.04
C PRO A 71 -5.21 -12.95 -9.18
N ASP A 72 -4.73 -12.73 -10.39
CA ASP A 72 -3.36 -12.29 -10.62
C ASP A 72 -3.22 -10.80 -10.85
N TYR A 73 -4.31 -10.07 -10.76
CA TYR A 73 -4.28 -8.64 -11.05
C TYR A 73 -3.44 -7.91 -10.02
N VAL A 74 -2.67 -6.93 -10.47
CA VAL A 74 -1.79 -6.14 -9.61
C VAL A 74 -2.28 -4.71 -9.58
N SER A 75 -2.32 -4.15 -8.39
CA SER A 75 -2.59 -2.74 -8.19
C SER A 75 -1.67 -2.23 -7.10
N GLU A 76 -1.60 -0.90 -6.94
CA GLU A 76 -0.74 -0.29 -5.94
C GLU A 76 -1.53 0.71 -5.12
N TYR A 77 -1.21 0.77 -3.84
CA TYR A 77 -1.78 1.75 -2.93
C TYR A 77 -0.64 2.65 -2.45
N TRP A 78 -0.77 3.93 -2.73
CA TRP A 78 0.25 4.92 -2.39
C TRP A 78 -0.30 5.77 -1.26
N VAL A 79 0.34 5.71 -0.11
CA VAL A 79 -0.09 6.51 1.02
C VAL A 79 0.95 7.58 1.31
N PRO A 80 0.52 8.85 1.42
CA PRO A 80 1.46 9.93 1.70
C PRO A 80 1.90 9.86 3.15
N VAL A 81 3.20 10.01 3.37
CA VAL A 81 3.78 9.86 4.70
C VAL A 81 4.71 11.01 5.02
N LYS A 82 4.90 11.24 6.31
CA LYS A 82 5.87 12.21 6.81
C LYS A 82 6.48 11.67 8.07
N LYS A 83 7.57 12.22 8.46
CA LYS A 83 8.20 11.86 9.72
C LYS A 83 7.93 12.84 10.84
#